data_2ac2802e1b2ad52894232021646e361e
#
_entry.id   2ac2802e1b2ad52894232021646e361e
#
_cell.length_a   1.000
_cell.length_b   1.000
_cell.length_c   1.000
_cell.angle_alpha   90.00
_cell.angle_beta   90.00
_cell.angle_gamma   90.00
#
_symmetry.space_group_name_H-M   'P 1'
#
loop_
_entity.id
_entity.type
_entity.pdbx_description
1 polymer ?
#
loop_
_entity_poly.entity_id
_entity_poly.type
_entity_poly.pdbx_seq_one_letter_code
_entity_poly.pdbx_strand_id
1 'polypeptide(L)'
;MRKNQFLVLLLFLLLLPAMTAGAQSISIRGADRGRKNQEKTKNIHGSVQDQNGKPIAGARVLVLNTNENISRNLITDEAGKYSISGLAPDVNYDIRADYRGVVSERKSISGMLDREDNLVNFQLNMTTAVAPTATASAANSDPGPELQTFDLVKLKASYEMPQGVPAPIPAVLFLHGYGENRKVWDEFRKQFLQRGWAVMTLDLRGHGDSLTKNQRAIQAVPEWKNNPREFPLDVGPALDWLKKQPRLNSSKIVIVGYATGANLALIASGKFREVRSVVAVNPNPKESLEMAGSSQDFVPRAAMVVTEDAAQSDAIKPYVKGTFRSLVQPVNGGTAQVFQDKPLADAIFQWLKETY
;
A
#
# COMPACT_ATOMS: atom_id res chain seq x y z
N MET A 1 68.42 -18.25 -26.35
CA MET A 1 69.23 -17.28 -27.08
C MET A 1 68.60 -15.91 -26.89
N ARG A 2 69.25 -15.07 -26.07
CA ARG A 2 69.89 -13.81 -26.43
C ARG A 2 68.87 -12.76 -26.90
N LYS A 3 68.78 -11.51 -26.40
CA LYS A 3 69.59 -10.61 -25.50
C LYS A 3 68.73 -9.39 -25.27
N ASN A 4 68.53 -8.89 -24.03
CA ASN A 4 69.21 -7.72 -23.43
C ASN A 4 69.48 -6.54 -24.35
N GLN A 5 68.99 -5.36 -23.93
CA GLN A 5 69.79 -4.16 -23.50
C GLN A 5 68.81 -2.99 -23.33
N PHE A 6 68.61 -2.38 -22.19
CA PHE A 6 69.44 -1.39 -21.48
C PHE A 6 69.44 0.02 -22.11
N LEU A 7 68.90 0.94 -21.29
CA LEU A 7 69.50 2.22 -20.83
C LEU A 7 69.47 3.39 -21.79
N VAL A 8 69.01 4.57 -21.43
CA VAL A 8 69.70 5.67 -20.78
C VAL A 8 68.77 6.84 -20.45
N LEU A 9 68.94 7.30 -19.25
CA LEU A 9 68.51 8.54 -18.64
C LEU A 9 69.17 9.75 -19.32
N LEU A 10 68.43 10.85 -19.58
CA LEU A 10 69.03 12.16 -19.62
C LEU A 10 68.14 13.25 -18.99
N LEU A 11 68.66 13.73 -17.89
CA LEU A 11 68.22 14.92 -17.15
C LEU A 11 68.63 16.15 -17.96
N PHE A 12 67.74 17.09 -18.24
CA PHE A 12 68.09 18.46 -18.53
C PHE A 12 67.33 19.42 -17.62
N LEU A 13 68.10 19.93 -16.70
CA LEU A 13 67.83 21.09 -15.85
C LEU A 13 68.10 22.33 -16.65
N LEU A 14 67.18 23.24 -16.88
CA LEU A 14 67.43 24.58 -17.30
C LEU A 14 66.62 25.62 -16.61
N LEU A 15 67.34 26.56 -16.06
CA LEU A 15 67.01 27.67 -15.20
C LEU A 15 65.94 28.63 -15.76
N LEU A 16 65.22 29.23 -14.82
CA LEU A 16 64.36 30.41 -14.95
C LEU A 16 65.06 31.67 -15.52
N PRO A 17 64.22 32.63 -16.01
CA PRO A 17 64.19 33.87 -15.26
C PRO A 17 62.78 34.32 -14.90
N ALA A 18 62.69 34.93 -13.69
CA ALA A 18 61.55 35.62 -13.18
C ALA A 18 61.26 36.87 -14.02
N MET A 19 59.98 36.98 -14.45
CA MET A 19 59.44 38.26 -14.90
C MET A 19 58.26 38.60 -13.98
N THR A 20 58.47 39.61 -13.18
CA THR A 20 57.44 40.33 -12.44
C THR A 20 56.56 41.10 -13.43
N ALA A 21 55.29 40.72 -13.51
CA ALA A 21 54.28 41.53 -14.17
C ALA A 21 53.10 41.72 -13.20
N GLY A 22 52.77 42.97 -13.02
CA GLY A 22 51.83 43.46 -12.02
C GLY A 22 50.45 42.86 -12.08
N ALA A 23 49.92 42.55 -10.91
CA ALA A 23 48.54 42.16 -10.69
C ALA A 23 47.61 43.35 -10.93
N GLN A 24 46.97 43.39 -12.09
CA GLN A 24 45.72 44.17 -12.25
C GLN A 24 44.58 43.27 -11.79
N SER A 25 44.02 43.61 -10.63
CA SER A 25 42.81 43.01 -10.11
C SER A 25 41.62 43.40 -11.00
N ILE A 26 41.21 42.53 -11.92
CA ILE A 26 39.90 42.61 -12.56
C ILE A 26 38.90 42.07 -11.57
N SER A 27 38.17 42.99 -10.91
CA SER A 27 37.00 42.69 -10.12
C SER A 27 35.89 42.23 -11.05
N ILE A 28 35.72 40.93 -11.25
CA ILE A 28 34.52 40.37 -11.84
C ILE A 28 33.43 40.40 -10.80
N ARG A 29 32.66 41.49 -10.80
CA ARG A 29 31.36 41.54 -10.15
C ARG A 29 30.40 40.62 -10.90
N GLY A 30 29.77 39.71 -10.14
CA GLY A 30 28.55 39.07 -10.59
C GLY A 30 28.68 37.64 -11.08
N ALA A 31 29.13 36.73 -10.22
CA ALA A 31 28.57 35.41 -10.28
C ALA A 31 27.37 35.43 -9.30
N ASP A 32 26.22 35.76 -9.84
CA ASP A 32 24.92 35.44 -9.22
C ASP A 32 24.88 33.93 -9.11
N ARG A 33 25.37 33.41 -7.98
CA ARG A 33 25.29 31.99 -7.65
C ARG A 33 23.81 31.70 -7.51
N GLY A 34 23.29 31.02 -8.52
CA GLY A 34 21.94 30.63 -8.69
C GLY A 34 21.23 30.41 -7.35
N ARG A 35 20.26 31.26 -7.06
CA ARG A 35 19.15 30.89 -6.19
C ARG A 35 18.65 29.55 -6.75
N LYS A 36 18.95 28.46 -6.07
CA LYS A 36 18.16 27.25 -6.20
C LYS A 36 16.73 27.70 -6.05
N ASN A 37 15.96 27.63 -7.12
CA ASN A 37 14.52 27.72 -7.05
C ASN A 37 14.11 26.68 -6.01
N GLN A 38 13.87 27.09 -4.77
CA GLN A 38 13.20 26.24 -3.81
C GLN A 38 11.81 26.08 -4.38
N GLU A 39 11.52 24.90 -4.92
CA GLU A 39 10.18 24.56 -5.35
C GLU A 39 9.26 24.86 -4.16
N LYS A 40 8.30 25.76 -4.37
CA LYS A 40 7.29 26.07 -3.36
C LYS A 40 6.63 24.76 -2.97
N THR A 41 6.52 24.49 -1.68
CA THR A 41 5.82 23.32 -1.15
C THR A 41 4.77 23.75 -0.16
N LYS A 42 3.71 22.95 0.02
CA LYS A 42 2.75 23.12 1.09
C LYS A 42 3.08 22.26 2.27
N ASN A 43 2.89 22.84 3.46
CA ASN A 43 2.96 22.14 4.72
C ASN A 43 1.59 22.17 5.39
N ILE A 44 1.20 21.10 6.05
CA ILE A 44 -0.02 21.00 6.86
C ILE A 44 0.38 20.56 8.24
N HIS A 45 -0.03 21.28 9.25
CA HIS A 45 0.20 20.94 10.63
C HIS A 45 -1.03 21.30 11.49
N GLY A 46 -1.11 20.73 12.67
CA GLY A 46 -2.24 20.99 13.56
C GLY A 46 -2.29 20.08 14.76
N SER A 47 -3.44 20.04 15.39
CA SER A 47 -3.70 19.20 16.55
C SER A 47 -5.07 18.51 16.45
N VAL A 48 -5.17 17.37 17.12
CA VAL A 48 -6.43 16.65 17.35
C VAL A 48 -6.72 16.65 18.84
N GLN A 49 -7.90 17.11 19.21
CA GLN A 49 -8.36 17.25 20.59
C GLN A 49 -9.75 16.61 20.75
N ASP A 50 -10.11 16.26 21.97
CA ASP A 50 -11.48 15.88 22.30
C ASP A 50 -12.38 17.13 22.47
N GLN A 51 -13.67 16.93 22.75
CA GLN A 51 -14.64 18.00 22.95
C GLN A 51 -14.33 18.90 24.17
N ASN A 52 -13.46 18.48 25.07
CA ASN A 52 -13.02 19.24 26.24
C ASN A 52 -11.67 19.95 26.01
N GLY A 53 -11.13 19.86 24.80
CA GLY A 53 -9.83 20.45 24.47
C GLY A 53 -8.62 19.60 24.89
N LYS A 54 -8.84 18.38 25.40
CA LYS A 54 -7.76 17.47 25.77
C LYS A 54 -7.09 16.90 24.51
N PRO A 55 -5.77 16.95 24.39
CA PRO A 55 -5.05 16.36 23.26
C PRO A 55 -5.31 14.85 23.13
N ILE A 56 -5.49 14.40 21.88
CA ILE A 56 -5.64 12.98 21.55
C ILE A 56 -4.36 12.49 20.90
N ALA A 57 -3.56 11.72 21.64
CA ALA A 57 -2.41 11.01 21.12
C ALA A 57 -2.85 9.77 20.33
N GLY A 58 -2.12 9.45 19.26
CA GLY A 58 -2.43 8.26 18.45
C GLY A 58 -3.67 8.40 17.56
N ALA A 59 -4.23 9.62 17.42
CA ALA A 59 -5.27 9.87 16.43
C ALA A 59 -4.67 9.81 15.02
N ARG A 60 -5.39 9.20 14.08
CA ARG A 60 -5.01 9.15 12.68
C ARG A 60 -5.52 10.41 11.97
N VAL A 61 -4.64 11.10 11.25
CA VAL A 61 -5.00 12.22 10.37
C VAL A 61 -4.75 11.81 8.94
N LEU A 62 -5.80 11.77 8.16
CA LEU A 62 -5.77 11.44 6.74
C LEU A 62 -5.66 12.72 5.92
N VAL A 63 -4.66 12.82 5.04
CA VAL A 63 -4.48 13.91 4.07
C VAL A 63 -4.59 13.32 2.68
N LEU A 64 -5.68 13.64 1.97
CA LEU A 64 -5.98 13.15 0.63
C LEU A 64 -5.60 14.22 -0.42
N ASN A 65 -4.71 13.87 -1.34
CA ASN A 65 -4.51 14.60 -2.59
C ASN A 65 -5.72 14.30 -3.50
N THR A 66 -6.56 15.31 -3.75
CA THR A 66 -7.81 15.08 -4.51
C THR A 66 -7.59 14.94 -6.01
N ASN A 67 -6.43 15.39 -6.54
CA ASN A 67 -6.12 15.29 -7.96
C ASN A 67 -5.65 13.86 -8.33
N GLU A 68 -4.87 13.24 -7.45
CA GLU A 68 -4.30 11.92 -7.68
C GLU A 68 -5.03 10.81 -6.90
N ASN A 69 -5.98 11.19 -6.05
CA ASN A 69 -6.67 10.30 -5.12
C ASN A 69 -5.72 9.51 -4.20
N ILE A 70 -4.56 10.13 -3.88
CA ILE A 70 -3.55 9.54 -3.00
C ILE A 70 -3.71 10.11 -1.60
N SER A 71 -3.84 9.24 -0.61
CA SER A 71 -3.93 9.65 0.79
C SER A 71 -2.63 9.37 1.55
N ARG A 72 -2.33 10.26 2.52
CA ARG A 72 -1.27 10.09 3.50
C ARG A 72 -1.88 10.04 4.90
N ASN A 73 -1.46 9.07 5.69
CA ASN A 73 -1.88 8.93 7.08
C ASN A 73 -0.78 9.43 8.01
N LEU A 74 -1.15 10.25 8.96
CA LEU A 74 -0.29 10.75 10.04
C LEU A 74 -0.87 10.28 11.35
N ILE A 75 -0.01 10.11 12.35
CA ILE A 75 -0.44 9.79 13.71
C ILE A 75 -0.03 10.97 14.61
N THR A 76 -0.94 11.41 15.45
CA THR A 76 -0.66 12.47 16.41
C THR A 76 0.28 12.00 17.51
N ASP A 77 1.18 12.89 17.93
CA ASP A 77 2.10 12.69 19.05
C ASP A 77 1.36 12.75 20.41
N GLU A 78 2.11 12.69 21.52
CA GLU A 78 1.57 12.73 22.87
C GLU A 78 0.83 14.05 23.18
N ALA A 79 1.21 15.15 22.51
CA ALA A 79 0.52 16.44 22.59
C ALA A 79 -0.64 16.59 21.62
N GLY A 80 -1.04 15.51 20.94
CA GLY A 80 -2.09 15.50 19.93
C GLY A 80 -1.71 16.23 18.64
N LYS A 81 -0.43 16.53 18.40
CA LYS A 81 0.03 17.30 17.24
C LYS A 81 0.41 16.39 16.06
N TYR A 82 0.28 16.93 14.86
CA TYR A 82 0.74 16.29 13.63
C TYR A 82 1.31 17.31 12.66
N SER A 83 2.16 16.88 11.74
CA SER A 83 2.76 17.72 10.70
C SER A 83 3.12 16.88 9.48
N ILE A 84 2.93 17.46 8.31
CA ILE A 84 3.39 16.94 7.03
C ILE A 84 3.91 18.11 6.19
N SER A 85 5.06 17.93 5.56
CA SER A 85 5.71 18.93 4.71
C SER A 85 6.01 18.37 3.33
N GLY A 86 6.39 19.25 2.40
CA GLY A 86 6.79 18.84 1.05
C GLY A 86 5.62 18.40 0.18
N LEU A 87 4.42 18.92 0.44
CA LEU A 87 3.24 18.67 -0.40
C LEU A 87 3.28 19.56 -1.65
N ALA A 88 2.71 19.09 -2.77
CA ALA A 88 2.62 19.85 -3.99
C ALA A 88 1.78 21.14 -3.79
N PRO A 89 2.25 22.30 -4.26
CA PRO A 89 1.61 23.59 -3.96
C PRO A 89 0.25 23.76 -4.64
N ASP A 90 0.10 23.26 -5.87
CA ASP A 90 -1.06 23.53 -6.74
C ASP A 90 -2.15 22.44 -6.63
N VAL A 91 -2.14 21.69 -5.54
CA VAL A 91 -3.06 20.57 -5.30
C VAL A 91 -4.05 20.89 -4.20
N ASN A 92 -5.31 20.48 -4.40
CA ASN A 92 -6.32 20.49 -3.35
C ASN A 92 -6.11 19.28 -2.42
N TYR A 93 -6.14 19.53 -1.11
CA TYR A 93 -6.04 18.51 -0.10
C TYR A 93 -7.28 18.47 0.78
N ASP A 94 -7.87 17.29 0.93
CA ASP A 94 -8.89 16.99 1.91
C ASP A 94 -8.29 16.35 3.13
N ILE A 95 -8.61 16.87 4.32
CA ILE A 95 -8.04 16.40 5.59
C ILE A 95 -9.15 16.02 6.55
N ARG A 96 -9.00 14.92 7.25
CA ARG A 96 -9.86 14.51 8.35
C ARG A 96 -9.05 13.76 9.40
N ALA A 97 -9.54 13.76 10.65
CA ALA A 97 -8.97 12.98 11.73
C ALA A 97 -9.94 11.87 12.16
N ASP A 98 -9.40 10.75 12.58
CA ASP A 98 -10.16 9.69 13.26
C ASP A 98 -9.41 9.14 14.47
N TYR A 99 -10.19 8.73 15.48
CA TYR A 99 -9.68 8.06 16.65
C TYR A 99 -10.75 7.13 17.22
N ARG A 100 -10.43 5.83 17.35
CA ARG A 100 -11.32 4.80 17.89
C ARG A 100 -12.71 4.80 17.26
N GLY A 101 -12.80 4.99 15.96
CA GLY A 101 -14.05 5.00 15.20
C GLY A 101 -14.82 6.33 15.21
N VAL A 102 -14.34 7.34 15.95
CA VAL A 102 -14.88 8.71 15.87
C VAL A 102 -14.14 9.45 14.77
N VAL A 103 -14.88 9.93 13.78
CA VAL A 103 -14.33 10.63 12.59
C VAL A 103 -14.70 12.09 12.64
N SER A 104 -13.74 12.99 12.35
CA SER A 104 -13.99 14.44 12.25
C SER A 104 -14.75 14.80 10.98
N GLU A 105 -15.26 16.01 10.95
CA GLU A 105 -15.62 16.68 9.68
C GLU A 105 -14.38 16.76 8.76
N ARG A 106 -14.64 16.75 7.46
CA ARG A 106 -13.63 16.97 6.43
C ARG A 106 -13.29 18.46 6.35
N LYS A 107 -12.02 18.79 6.31
CA LYS A 107 -11.48 20.12 6.02
C LYS A 107 -10.69 20.08 4.73
N SER A 108 -10.80 21.14 3.91
CA SER A 108 -10.14 21.19 2.61
C SER A 108 -9.18 22.39 2.54
N ILE A 109 -8.03 22.17 1.90
CA ILE A 109 -7.06 23.21 1.55
C ILE A 109 -7.01 23.29 0.03
N SER A 110 -7.25 24.50 -0.50
CA SER A 110 -7.22 24.75 -1.93
C SER A 110 -5.79 24.84 -2.47
N GLY A 111 -5.56 24.25 -3.65
CA GLY A 111 -4.35 24.44 -4.45
C GLY A 111 -4.14 25.88 -4.89
N MET A 112 -5.22 26.62 -5.07
CA MET A 112 -5.15 28.03 -5.51
C MET A 112 -4.65 29.00 -4.42
N LEU A 113 -4.63 28.56 -3.14
CA LEU A 113 -4.10 29.40 -2.06
C LEU A 113 -2.58 29.31 -2.03
N ASP A 114 -1.91 30.44 -2.31
CA ASP A 114 -0.44 30.56 -2.20
C ASP A 114 -0.01 30.70 -0.73
N ARG A 115 -0.36 29.70 0.06
CA ARG A 115 0.01 29.60 1.47
C ARG A 115 0.85 28.36 1.67
N GLU A 116 2.10 28.57 2.09
CA GLU A 116 3.05 27.48 2.36
C GLU A 116 2.65 26.69 3.60
N ASP A 117 2.33 27.36 4.71
CA ASP A 117 1.96 26.72 5.97
C ASP A 117 0.45 26.80 6.23
N ASN A 118 -0.14 25.63 6.49
CA ASN A 118 -1.57 25.49 6.70
C ASN A 118 -1.85 24.82 8.04
N LEU A 119 -2.47 25.59 8.96
CA LEU A 119 -2.89 25.07 10.26
C LEU A 119 -4.29 24.45 10.15
N VAL A 120 -4.40 23.17 10.49
CA VAL A 120 -5.67 22.42 10.45
C VAL A 120 -5.83 21.65 11.78
N ASN A 121 -6.68 22.16 12.67
CA ASN A 121 -6.99 21.50 13.93
C ASN A 121 -8.31 20.74 13.84
N PHE A 122 -8.41 19.63 14.57
CA PHE A 122 -9.61 18.82 14.66
C PHE A 122 -10.07 18.69 16.11
N GLN A 123 -11.38 18.67 16.29
CA GLN A 123 -12.03 18.33 17.54
C GLN A 123 -12.90 17.09 17.31
N LEU A 124 -12.67 16.04 18.09
CA LEU A 124 -13.43 14.80 18.03
C LEU A 124 -14.41 14.73 19.20
N ASN A 125 -15.69 14.49 18.90
CA ASN A 125 -16.68 14.30 19.94
C ASN A 125 -16.61 12.88 20.48
N MET A 126 -15.79 12.67 21.50
CA MET A 126 -15.56 11.37 22.10
C MET A 126 -16.76 10.80 22.88
N THR A 127 -17.82 11.62 23.12
CA THR A 127 -19.06 11.12 23.74
C THR A 127 -19.89 10.28 22.77
N THR A 128 -19.68 10.45 21.46
CA THR A 128 -20.24 9.57 20.41
C THR A 128 -19.35 8.40 20.07
N ALA A 129 -18.16 8.31 20.70
CA ALA A 129 -17.40 7.07 20.66
C ALA A 129 -18.34 5.99 21.20
N VAL A 130 -18.91 5.20 20.28
CA VAL A 130 -19.34 3.87 20.63
C VAL A 130 -18.07 3.27 21.22
N ALA A 131 -18.01 3.20 22.57
CA ALA A 131 -17.08 2.31 23.21
C ALA A 131 -17.17 1.05 22.35
N PRO A 132 -16.07 0.43 21.91
CA PRO A 132 -16.19 -0.89 21.38
C PRO A 132 -16.98 -1.59 22.47
N THR A 133 -18.27 -1.80 22.22
CA THR A 133 -19.07 -2.67 23.03
C THR A 133 -18.30 -3.95 22.85
N ALA A 134 -17.47 -4.25 23.82
CA ALA A 134 -17.01 -5.57 24.10
C ALA A 134 -18.28 -6.34 24.53
N THR A 135 -19.25 -6.38 23.65
CA THR A 135 -20.04 -7.53 23.43
C THR A 135 -19.06 -8.41 22.65
N ALA A 136 -18.06 -8.88 23.41
CA ALA A 136 -17.53 -10.18 23.21
C ALA A 136 -18.74 -11.11 23.17
N SER A 137 -19.35 -11.23 22.01
CA SER A 137 -19.70 -12.53 21.53
C SER A 137 -18.36 -13.24 21.49
N ALA A 138 -18.03 -13.92 22.56
CA ALA A 138 -17.06 -14.97 22.63
C ALA A 138 -17.61 -16.13 21.80
N ALA A 139 -17.77 -15.88 20.51
CA ALA A 139 -17.77 -16.88 19.47
C ALA A 139 -16.30 -17.04 19.13
N ASN A 140 -15.67 -18.12 19.56
CA ASN A 140 -14.39 -18.71 19.20
C ASN A 140 -13.75 -18.09 17.95
N SER A 141 -13.38 -16.82 17.97
CA SER A 141 -12.42 -16.25 17.05
C SER A 141 -11.08 -16.70 17.58
N ASP A 142 -10.61 -17.82 17.08
CA ASP A 142 -9.21 -18.18 17.10
C ASP A 142 -8.45 -16.90 16.74
N PRO A 143 -7.56 -16.36 17.62
CA PRO A 143 -6.75 -15.25 17.25
C PRO A 143 -5.96 -15.71 16.04
N GLY A 144 -6.34 -15.19 14.86
CA GLY A 144 -5.81 -15.66 13.59
C GLY A 144 -4.27 -15.65 13.58
N PRO A 145 -3.63 -16.36 12.67
CA PRO A 145 -2.18 -16.55 12.71
C PRO A 145 -1.43 -15.23 12.67
N GLU A 146 -0.38 -15.13 13.47
CA GLU A 146 0.66 -14.15 13.30
C GLU A 146 1.65 -14.69 12.27
N LEU A 147 1.84 -13.95 11.19
CA LEU A 147 2.71 -14.33 10.08
C LEU A 147 3.93 -13.39 10.04
N GLN A 148 5.03 -13.86 9.47
CA GLN A 148 6.22 -13.03 9.32
C GLN A 148 6.74 -13.09 7.89
N THR A 149 6.98 -11.91 7.30
CA THR A 149 7.58 -11.79 5.98
C THR A 149 9.11 -12.01 6.03
N PHE A 150 9.71 -12.24 4.87
CA PHE A 150 11.17 -12.36 4.76
C PHE A 150 11.90 -11.11 5.26
N ASP A 151 11.33 -9.93 5.06
CA ASP A 151 11.87 -8.64 5.50
C ASP A 151 11.40 -8.24 6.91
N LEU A 152 10.96 -9.25 7.71
CA LEU A 152 10.66 -9.15 9.14
C LEU A 152 9.43 -8.29 9.49
N VAL A 153 8.49 -8.12 8.58
CA VAL A 153 7.18 -7.54 8.91
C VAL A 153 6.33 -8.59 9.60
N LYS A 154 5.75 -8.23 10.75
CA LYS A 154 4.73 -9.05 11.42
C LYS A 154 3.38 -8.72 10.84
N LEU A 155 2.75 -9.71 10.23
CA LEU A 155 1.43 -9.58 9.62
C LEU A 155 0.37 -10.25 10.51
N LYS A 156 -0.79 -9.62 10.62
CA LYS A 156 -1.96 -10.16 11.28
C LYS A 156 -2.99 -10.62 10.25
N ALA A 157 -3.55 -11.79 10.50
CA ALA A 157 -4.59 -12.36 9.68
C ALA A 157 -5.75 -12.85 10.55
N SER A 158 -6.93 -13.02 9.97
CA SER A 158 -8.03 -13.80 10.53
C SER A 158 -8.24 -15.02 9.66
N TYR A 159 -8.54 -16.15 10.27
CA TYR A 159 -8.76 -17.41 9.57
C TYR A 159 -10.01 -18.10 10.10
N GLU A 160 -10.82 -18.62 9.21
CA GLU A 160 -12.05 -19.33 9.57
C GLU A 160 -12.31 -20.50 8.63
N MET A 161 -12.71 -21.64 9.21
CA MET A 161 -13.06 -22.87 8.50
C MET A 161 -14.57 -23.03 8.42
N PRO A 162 -15.13 -23.48 7.29
CA PRO A 162 -16.52 -23.84 7.21
C PRO A 162 -16.82 -25.07 8.08
N GLN A 163 -18.00 -25.08 8.69
CA GLN A 163 -18.44 -26.20 9.51
C GLN A 163 -19.02 -27.32 8.65
N GLY A 164 -18.80 -28.59 9.04
CA GLY A 164 -19.42 -29.77 8.44
C GLY A 164 -19.01 -30.09 7.00
N VAL A 165 -18.01 -29.41 6.45
CA VAL A 165 -17.53 -29.63 5.06
C VAL A 165 -16.44 -30.70 5.05
N PRO A 166 -16.54 -31.72 4.16
CA PRO A 166 -15.50 -32.72 4.01
C PRO A 166 -14.25 -32.14 3.36
N ALA A 167 -13.07 -32.69 3.72
CA ALA A 167 -11.82 -32.35 3.04
C ALA A 167 -11.76 -33.04 1.65
N PRO A 168 -11.02 -32.47 0.67
CA PRO A 168 -10.23 -31.25 0.76
C PRO A 168 -11.06 -29.99 0.58
N ILE A 169 -10.90 -29.02 1.49
CA ILE A 169 -11.67 -27.75 1.51
C ILE A 169 -10.96 -26.71 0.64
N PRO A 170 -11.67 -25.98 -0.24
CA PRO A 170 -11.14 -24.85 -0.96
C PRO A 170 -10.82 -23.69 -0.02
N ALA A 171 -9.79 -22.90 -0.36
CA ALA A 171 -9.39 -21.75 0.42
C ALA A 171 -9.36 -20.46 -0.38
N VAL A 172 -9.78 -19.37 0.25
CA VAL A 172 -9.67 -18.02 -0.30
C VAL A 172 -8.86 -17.13 0.65
N LEU A 173 -7.96 -16.35 0.06
CA LEU A 173 -7.24 -15.27 0.71
C LEU A 173 -7.81 -13.94 0.24
N PHE A 174 -8.23 -13.09 1.17
CA PHE A 174 -8.73 -11.75 0.90
C PHE A 174 -7.67 -10.69 1.19
N LEU A 175 -7.48 -9.76 0.25
CA LEU A 175 -6.51 -8.66 0.31
C LEU A 175 -7.24 -7.33 0.14
N HIS A 176 -7.20 -6.49 1.16
CA HIS A 176 -7.90 -5.20 1.19
C HIS A 176 -7.21 -4.11 0.37
N GLY A 177 -7.91 -3.00 0.12
CA GLY A 177 -7.38 -1.81 -0.51
C GLY A 177 -6.47 -0.99 0.41
N TYR A 178 -5.77 -0.03 -0.19
CA TYR A 178 -4.91 0.88 0.56
C TYR A 178 -5.71 1.71 1.58
N GLY A 179 -5.16 1.84 2.79
CA GLY A 179 -5.82 2.57 3.90
C GLY A 179 -6.91 1.79 4.63
N GLU A 180 -7.20 0.55 4.22
CA GLU A 180 -8.17 -0.34 4.84
C GLU A 180 -7.49 -1.37 5.75
N ASN A 181 -8.21 -2.39 6.18
CA ASN A 181 -7.71 -3.51 6.96
C ASN A 181 -8.58 -4.76 6.72
N ARG A 182 -8.15 -5.92 7.25
CA ARG A 182 -8.81 -7.22 7.03
C ARG A 182 -10.31 -7.27 7.37
N LYS A 183 -10.82 -6.38 8.25
CA LYS A 183 -12.22 -6.37 8.68
C LYS A 183 -13.20 -5.88 7.61
N VAL A 184 -12.73 -5.22 6.56
CA VAL A 184 -13.58 -4.80 5.43
C VAL A 184 -14.24 -5.99 4.73
N TRP A 185 -13.71 -7.19 4.94
CA TRP A 185 -14.21 -8.45 4.37
C TRP A 185 -15.25 -9.17 5.24
N ASP A 186 -15.58 -8.66 6.45
CA ASP A 186 -16.37 -9.41 7.45
C ASP A 186 -17.74 -9.85 6.94
N GLU A 187 -18.39 -9.08 6.07
CA GLU A 187 -19.67 -9.49 5.49
C GLU A 187 -19.47 -10.40 4.27
N PHE A 188 -18.56 -10.06 3.37
CA PHE A 188 -18.37 -10.84 2.14
C PHE A 188 -17.80 -12.24 2.41
N ARG A 189 -16.87 -12.38 3.36
CA ARG A 189 -16.31 -13.69 3.75
C ARG A 189 -17.34 -14.71 4.20
N LYS A 190 -18.47 -14.28 4.80
CA LYS A 190 -19.55 -15.16 5.21
C LYS A 190 -20.15 -15.92 4.05
N GLN A 191 -20.22 -15.32 2.87
CA GLN A 191 -20.73 -15.95 1.67
C GLN A 191 -19.84 -17.12 1.19
N PHE A 192 -18.52 -17.01 1.40
CA PHE A 192 -17.57 -18.07 1.12
C PHE A 192 -17.69 -19.23 2.12
N LEU A 193 -17.76 -18.91 3.41
CA LEU A 193 -17.96 -19.91 4.47
C LEU A 193 -19.24 -20.73 4.24
N GLN A 194 -20.36 -20.06 3.90
CA GLN A 194 -21.64 -20.72 3.59
C GLN A 194 -21.55 -21.64 2.36
N ARG A 195 -20.61 -21.38 1.46
CA ARG A 195 -20.36 -22.22 0.27
C ARG A 195 -19.25 -23.26 0.47
N GLY A 196 -18.82 -23.43 1.73
CA GLY A 196 -17.86 -24.46 2.08
C GLY A 196 -16.39 -24.08 1.84
N TRP A 197 -16.06 -22.80 1.74
CA TRP A 197 -14.70 -22.33 1.60
C TRP A 197 -14.08 -21.95 2.94
N ALA A 198 -12.84 -22.33 3.17
CA ALA A 198 -12.03 -21.73 4.23
C ALA A 198 -11.59 -20.32 3.82
N VAL A 199 -11.59 -19.42 4.76
CA VAL A 199 -11.34 -18.00 4.51
C VAL A 199 -10.19 -17.49 5.36
N MET A 200 -9.24 -16.82 4.72
CA MET A 200 -8.23 -15.99 5.38
C MET A 200 -8.37 -14.55 4.92
N THR A 201 -8.35 -13.62 5.85
CA THR A 201 -8.25 -12.17 5.58
C THR A 201 -6.96 -11.64 6.19
N LEU A 202 -6.23 -10.81 5.45
CA LEU A 202 -4.89 -10.35 5.82
C LEU A 202 -4.86 -8.84 5.98
N ASP A 203 -4.26 -8.34 7.06
CA ASP A 203 -3.79 -6.96 7.11
C ASP A 203 -2.45 -6.85 6.38
N LEU A 204 -2.42 -6.05 5.32
CA LEU A 204 -1.18 -5.75 4.60
C LEU A 204 -0.22 -4.93 5.48
N ARG A 205 1.07 -4.96 5.18
CA ARG A 205 2.09 -4.17 5.90
C ARG A 205 1.67 -2.72 6.11
N GLY A 206 1.87 -2.20 7.32
CA GLY A 206 1.49 -0.85 7.70
C GLY A 206 0.00 -0.60 7.89
N HIS A 207 -0.87 -1.62 7.75
CA HIS A 207 -2.31 -1.51 7.87
C HIS A 207 -2.84 -2.37 9.03
N GLY A 208 -4.02 -2.00 9.55
CA GLY A 208 -4.69 -2.76 10.62
C GLY A 208 -3.77 -3.00 11.81
N ASP A 209 -3.52 -4.26 12.10
CA ASP A 209 -2.63 -4.71 13.19
C ASP A 209 -1.23 -5.15 12.68
N SER A 210 -0.94 -5.00 11.37
CA SER A 210 0.36 -5.32 10.73
C SER A 210 1.32 -4.13 10.77
N LEU A 211 1.62 -3.63 11.96
CA LEU A 211 2.27 -2.35 12.18
C LEU A 211 3.74 -2.46 12.63
N THR A 212 4.37 -3.63 12.48
CA THR A 212 5.72 -3.83 13.00
C THR A 212 6.63 -4.53 11.98
N LYS A 213 7.82 -3.94 11.74
CA LYS A 213 8.90 -4.49 10.93
C LYS A 213 10.18 -4.51 11.77
N ASN A 214 10.76 -5.69 12.00
CA ASN A 214 11.97 -5.83 12.81
C ASN A 214 11.89 -5.06 14.15
N GLN A 215 10.79 -5.24 14.89
CA GLN A 215 10.48 -4.61 16.18
C GLN A 215 10.30 -3.07 16.12
N ARG A 216 10.29 -2.46 14.95
CA ARG A 216 10.03 -1.03 14.75
C ARG A 216 8.64 -0.83 14.20
N ALA A 217 7.97 0.23 14.64
CA ALA A 217 6.67 0.60 14.09
C ALA A 217 6.78 1.00 12.61
N ILE A 218 5.83 0.53 11.80
CA ILE A 218 5.68 0.91 10.40
C ILE A 218 4.28 1.43 10.14
N GLN A 219 4.13 2.19 9.07
CA GLN A 219 2.86 2.74 8.59
C GLN A 219 2.74 2.53 7.08
N ALA A 220 1.50 2.43 6.60
CA ALA A 220 1.22 2.16 5.19
C ALA A 220 1.88 3.16 4.21
N VAL A 221 1.84 4.45 4.54
CA VAL A 221 2.30 5.52 3.64
C VAL A 221 3.79 5.47 3.36
N PRO A 222 4.68 5.47 4.39
CA PRO A 222 6.11 5.35 4.13
C PRO A 222 6.47 4.06 3.39
N GLU A 223 5.86 2.93 3.78
CA GLU A 223 6.11 1.64 3.14
C GLU A 223 5.72 1.67 1.66
N TRP A 224 4.53 2.16 1.34
CA TRP A 224 4.06 2.27 -0.05
C TRP A 224 4.97 3.17 -0.90
N LYS A 225 5.25 4.38 -0.43
CA LYS A 225 6.01 5.37 -1.18
C LYS A 225 7.47 4.97 -1.40
N ASN A 226 8.08 4.38 -0.38
CA ASN A 226 9.51 4.08 -0.38
C ASN A 226 9.83 2.68 -0.92
N ASN A 227 8.92 1.71 -0.70
CA ASN A 227 9.17 0.30 -0.94
C ASN A 227 7.97 -0.43 -1.58
N PRO A 228 7.38 0.05 -2.70
CA PRO A 228 6.19 -0.59 -3.29
C PRO A 228 6.44 -2.06 -3.67
N ARG A 229 7.69 -2.41 -4.01
CA ARG A 229 8.12 -3.78 -4.37
C ARG A 229 8.18 -4.74 -3.19
N GLU A 230 8.10 -4.26 -1.97
CA GLU A 230 8.05 -5.11 -0.78
C GLU A 230 6.63 -5.61 -0.46
N PHE A 231 5.57 -4.94 -0.92
CA PHE A 231 4.19 -5.34 -0.66
C PHE A 231 3.85 -6.77 -1.14
N PRO A 232 4.32 -7.25 -2.29
CA PRO A 232 4.13 -8.65 -2.69
C PRO A 232 4.70 -9.68 -1.71
N LEU A 233 5.64 -9.31 -0.84
CA LEU A 233 6.19 -10.19 0.20
C LEU A 233 5.16 -10.58 1.26
N ASP A 234 4.08 -9.81 1.42
CA ASP A 234 3.04 -10.07 2.42
C ASP A 234 2.20 -11.30 2.08
N VAL A 235 2.09 -11.64 0.79
CA VAL A 235 1.23 -12.73 0.33
C VAL A 235 1.85 -14.10 0.60
N GLY A 236 3.16 -14.23 0.45
CA GLY A 236 3.87 -15.51 0.61
C GLY A 236 3.62 -16.21 1.96
N PRO A 237 3.83 -15.54 3.10
CA PRO A 237 3.59 -16.13 4.42
C PRO A 237 2.15 -16.60 4.64
N ALA A 238 1.16 -15.87 4.10
CA ALA A 238 -0.25 -16.27 4.18
C ALA A 238 -0.52 -17.56 3.38
N LEU A 239 0.02 -17.65 2.17
CA LEU A 239 -0.08 -18.85 1.36
C LEU A 239 0.65 -20.05 2.00
N ASP A 240 1.84 -19.82 2.54
CA ASP A 240 2.62 -20.86 3.22
C ASP A 240 1.91 -21.39 4.47
N TRP A 241 1.23 -20.51 5.20
CA TRP A 241 0.42 -20.91 6.33
C TRP A 241 -0.81 -21.72 5.89
N LEU A 242 -1.55 -21.25 4.87
CA LEU A 242 -2.71 -21.97 4.32
C LEU A 242 -2.32 -23.38 3.82
N LYS A 243 -1.20 -23.51 3.13
CA LYS A 243 -0.71 -24.82 2.64
C LYS A 243 -0.47 -25.85 3.74
N LYS A 244 -0.17 -25.40 4.94
CA LYS A 244 0.08 -26.28 6.10
C LYS A 244 -1.21 -26.73 6.80
N GLN A 245 -2.37 -26.21 6.43
CA GLN A 245 -3.63 -26.59 7.07
C GLN A 245 -4.09 -27.96 6.57
N PRO A 246 -4.27 -28.97 7.43
CA PRO A 246 -4.41 -30.38 7.03
C PRO A 246 -5.69 -30.68 6.24
N ARG A 247 -6.71 -29.84 6.34
CA ARG A 247 -8.00 -30.05 5.67
C ARG A 247 -8.14 -29.27 4.37
N LEU A 248 -7.21 -28.38 4.06
CA LEU A 248 -7.31 -27.52 2.87
C LEU A 248 -6.79 -28.22 1.62
N ASN A 249 -7.29 -27.80 0.48
CA ASN A 249 -6.69 -28.09 -0.82
C ASN A 249 -5.48 -27.16 -1.04
N SER A 250 -4.31 -27.59 -0.56
CA SER A 250 -3.07 -26.79 -0.58
C SER A 250 -2.56 -26.43 -1.98
N SER A 251 -3.05 -27.11 -3.02
CA SER A 251 -2.66 -26.87 -4.41
C SER A 251 -3.61 -25.94 -5.16
N LYS A 252 -4.71 -25.53 -4.53
CA LYS A 252 -5.77 -24.74 -5.14
C LYS A 252 -6.26 -23.67 -4.16
N ILE A 253 -5.57 -22.53 -4.16
CA ILE A 253 -5.95 -21.34 -3.38
C ILE A 253 -6.41 -20.26 -4.34
N VAL A 254 -7.42 -19.52 -3.94
CA VAL A 254 -7.95 -18.36 -4.67
C VAL A 254 -7.56 -17.10 -3.92
N ILE A 255 -7.29 -16.01 -4.62
CA ILE A 255 -7.11 -14.70 -4.00
C ILE A 255 -8.19 -13.75 -4.55
N VAL A 256 -8.83 -13.03 -3.66
CA VAL A 256 -9.76 -11.94 -3.99
C VAL A 256 -9.18 -10.65 -3.43
N GLY A 257 -8.96 -9.66 -4.27
CA GLY A 257 -8.35 -8.40 -3.87
C GLY A 257 -9.09 -7.19 -4.40
N TYR A 258 -8.97 -6.09 -3.66
CA TYR A 258 -9.49 -4.78 -4.05
C TYR A 258 -8.36 -3.75 -4.11
N ALA A 259 -8.32 -2.91 -5.14
CA ALA A 259 -7.32 -1.86 -5.35
C ALA A 259 -5.89 -2.39 -5.16
N THR A 260 -5.14 -1.94 -4.13
CA THR A 260 -3.80 -2.48 -3.81
C THR A 260 -3.82 -4.00 -3.64
N GLY A 261 -4.81 -4.55 -2.95
CA GLY A 261 -4.98 -6.00 -2.81
C GLY A 261 -5.23 -6.70 -4.14
N ALA A 262 -5.89 -6.04 -5.10
CA ALA A 262 -6.08 -6.57 -6.45
C ALA A 262 -4.75 -6.64 -7.23
N ASN A 263 -3.90 -5.62 -7.10
CA ASN A 263 -2.56 -5.63 -7.68
C ASN A 263 -1.73 -6.80 -7.14
N LEU A 264 -1.78 -7.00 -5.81
CA LEU A 264 -1.08 -8.10 -5.15
C LEU A 264 -1.63 -9.48 -5.57
N ALA A 265 -2.94 -9.61 -5.74
CA ALA A 265 -3.56 -10.85 -6.21
C ALA A 265 -3.07 -11.24 -7.61
N LEU A 266 -3.02 -10.27 -8.53
CA LEU A 266 -2.48 -10.48 -9.89
C LEU A 266 -1.02 -10.93 -9.86
N ILE A 267 -0.16 -10.25 -9.09
CA ILE A 267 1.25 -10.59 -8.94
C ILE A 267 1.41 -11.99 -8.34
N ALA A 268 0.67 -12.30 -7.29
CA ALA A 268 0.73 -13.59 -6.60
C ALA A 268 0.34 -14.74 -7.52
N SER A 269 -0.65 -14.57 -8.39
CA SER A 269 -1.06 -15.62 -9.34
C SER A 269 0.05 -15.99 -10.32
N GLY A 270 0.96 -15.09 -10.64
CA GLY A 270 2.14 -15.35 -11.46
C GLY A 270 3.26 -16.06 -10.68
N LYS A 271 3.45 -15.69 -9.42
CA LYS A 271 4.58 -16.16 -8.58
C LYS A 271 4.31 -17.50 -7.89
N PHE A 272 3.09 -17.75 -7.44
CA PHE A 272 2.75 -18.91 -6.62
C PHE A 272 1.87 -19.91 -7.39
N ARG A 273 2.36 -21.15 -7.54
CA ARG A 273 1.66 -22.20 -8.32
C ARG A 273 0.34 -22.63 -7.71
N GLU A 274 0.22 -22.57 -6.40
CA GLU A 274 -0.97 -22.87 -5.62
C GLU A 274 -2.10 -21.87 -5.82
N VAL A 275 -1.81 -20.64 -6.29
CA VAL A 275 -2.82 -19.64 -6.62
C VAL A 275 -3.42 -20.01 -7.98
N ARG A 276 -4.60 -20.61 -7.96
CA ARG A 276 -5.27 -21.12 -9.17
C ARG A 276 -6.04 -20.06 -9.90
N SER A 277 -6.68 -19.16 -9.17
CA SER A 277 -7.54 -18.13 -9.73
C SER A 277 -7.47 -16.89 -8.88
N VAL A 278 -7.61 -15.74 -9.51
CA VAL A 278 -7.70 -14.45 -8.79
C VAL A 278 -8.90 -13.65 -9.28
N VAL A 279 -9.46 -12.88 -8.35
CA VAL A 279 -10.42 -11.82 -8.63
C VAL A 279 -9.78 -10.51 -8.21
N ALA A 280 -9.49 -9.67 -9.18
CA ALA A 280 -8.88 -8.38 -9.02
C ALA A 280 -9.90 -7.28 -9.29
N VAL A 281 -10.38 -6.62 -8.23
CA VAL A 281 -11.39 -5.56 -8.34
C VAL A 281 -10.70 -4.21 -8.20
N ASN A 282 -10.90 -3.34 -9.19
CA ASN A 282 -10.27 -2.03 -9.29
C ASN A 282 -8.72 -2.05 -9.20
N PRO A 283 -8.04 -2.94 -9.95
CA PRO A 283 -6.58 -2.95 -9.99
C PRO A 283 -6.05 -1.72 -10.75
N ASN A 284 -4.87 -1.26 -10.38
CA ASN A 284 -4.12 -0.24 -11.12
C ASN A 284 -2.99 -0.92 -11.91
N PRO A 285 -3.03 -0.93 -13.25
CA PRO A 285 -2.01 -1.60 -14.06
C PRO A 285 -0.60 -1.07 -13.85
N LYS A 286 -0.44 0.26 -13.70
CA LYS A 286 0.85 0.91 -13.47
C LYS A 286 1.43 0.49 -12.12
N GLU A 287 0.65 0.54 -11.07
CA GLU A 287 1.06 0.09 -9.73
C GLU A 287 1.38 -1.40 -9.71
N SER A 288 0.59 -2.22 -10.40
CA SER A 288 0.85 -3.65 -10.52
C SER A 288 2.23 -3.94 -11.11
N LEU A 289 2.62 -3.22 -12.17
CA LEU A 289 3.95 -3.33 -12.78
C LEU A 289 5.05 -2.83 -11.87
N GLU A 290 4.84 -1.71 -11.19
CA GLU A 290 5.81 -1.15 -10.23
C GLU A 290 6.07 -2.11 -9.07
N MET A 291 5.02 -2.66 -8.49
CA MET A 291 5.11 -3.64 -7.39
C MET A 291 5.74 -4.96 -7.85
N ALA A 292 5.47 -5.42 -9.06
CA ALA A 292 6.07 -6.62 -9.62
C ALA A 292 7.58 -6.46 -9.87
N GLY A 293 8.04 -5.22 -10.07
CA GLY A 293 9.43 -4.88 -10.32
C GLY A 293 9.76 -4.73 -11.81
N SER A 294 9.13 -5.50 -12.67
CA SER A 294 9.25 -5.37 -14.13
C SER A 294 8.05 -5.99 -14.83
N SER A 295 7.88 -5.70 -16.11
CA SER A 295 6.85 -6.33 -16.93
C SER A 295 7.09 -7.83 -17.15
N GLN A 296 8.33 -8.29 -17.04
CA GLN A 296 8.68 -9.71 -17.13
C GLN A 296 8.28 -10.49 -15.88
N ASP A 297 8.27 -9.83 -14.72
CA ASP A 297 7.85 -10.39 -13.43
C ASP A 297 6.34 -10.35 -13.24
N PHE A 298 5.64 -9.49 -13.97
CA PHE A 298 4.19 -9.38 -13.94
C PHE A 298 3.56 -10.33 -14.96
N VAL A 299 3.33 -11.56 -14.53
CA VAL A 299 2.82 -12.66 -15.38
C VAL A 299 1.62 -13.37 -14.74
N PRO A 300 0.52 -12.67 -14.47
CA PRO A 300 -0.66 -13.28 -13.85
C PRO A 300 -1.19 -14.44 -14.69
N ARG A 301 -1.78 -15.45 -14.02
CA ARG A 301 -2.35 -16.63 -14.70
C ARG A 301 -3.86 -16.49 -14.91
N ALA A 302 -4.68 -17.21 -14.17
CA ALA A 302 -6.13 -17.09 -14.30
C ALA A 302 -6.64 -15.86 -13.54
N ALA A 303 -7.16 -14.85 -14.23
CA ALA A 303 -7.56 -13.58 -13.65
C ALA A 303 -8.92 -13.10 -14.12
N MET A 304 -9.82 -12.82 -13.19
CA MET A 304 -10.99 -11.97 -13.40
C MET A 304 -10.66 -10.56 -12.95
N VAL A 305 -10.76 -9.60 -13.87
CA VAL A 305 -10.54 -8.18 -13.59
C VAL A 305 -11.88 -7.46 -13.63
N VAL A 306 -12.22 -6.77 -12.55
CA VAL A 306 -13.42 -5.95 -12.41
C VAL A 306 -13.01 -4.50 -12.28
N THR A 307 -13.51 -3.62 -13.12
CA THR A 307 -13.09 -2.20 -13.17
C THR A 307 -14.20 -1.33 -13.74
N GLU A 308 -14.15 -0.03 -13.48
CA GLU A 308 -15.04 0.97 -14.10
C GLU A 308 -14.60 1.32 -15.53
N ASP A 309 -13.31 1.22 -15.82
CA ASP A 309 -12.71 1.58 -17.10
C ASP A 309 -12.13 0.34 -17.78
N ALA A 310 -12.69 0.01 -18.95
CA ALA A 310 -12.22 -1.08 -19.79
C ALA A 310 -10.73 -0.97 -20.13
N ALA A 311 -10.19 0.25 -20.27
CA ALA A 311 -8.78 0.47 -20.57
C ALA A 311 -7.84 -0.08 -19.48
N GLN A 312 -8.26 -0.07 -18.22
CA GLN A 312 -7.48 -0.70 -17.14
C GLN A 312 -7.40 -2.22 -17.32
N SER A 313 -8.50 -2.84 -17.69
CA SER A 313 -8.57 -4.27 -17.96
C SER A 313 -7.73 -4.64 -19.19
N ASP A 314 -7.85 -3.86 -20.26
CA ASP A 314 -7.10 -4.04 -21.50
C ASP A 314 -5.59 -3.87 -21.29
N ALA A 315 -5.18 -2.97 -20.37
CA ALA A 315 -3.77 -2.80 -19.99
C ALA A 315 -3.19 -4.00 -19.22
N ILE A 316 -4.02 -4.78 -18.52
CA ILE A 316 -3.59 -5.99 -17.78
C ILE A 316 -3.59 -7.23 -18.67
N LYS A 317 -4.58 -7.35 -19.55
CA LYS A 317 -4.82 -8.53 -20.40
C LYS A 317 -3.58 -9.09 -21.13
N PRO A 318 -2.68 -8.27 -21.72
CA PRO A 318 -1.51 -8.78 -22.44
C PRO A 318 -0.53 -9.57 -21.56
N TYR A 319 -0.52 -9.33 -20.26
CA TYR A 319 0.36 -10.00 -19.32
C TYR A 319 -0.21 -11.33 -18.79
N VAL A 320 -1.52 -11.54 -18.90
CA VAL A 320 -2.18 -12.76 -18.37
C VAL A 320 -1.83 -13.97 -19.23
N LYS A 321 -1.24 -14.98 -18.61
CA LYS A 321 -0.78 -16.21 -19.27
C LYS A 321 -1.81 -17.36 -19.27
N GLY A 322 -3.04 -17.08 -18.89
CA GLY A 322 -4.09 -18.09 -18.79
C GLY A 322 -5.48 -17.51 -19.06
N THR A 323 -6.47 -18.07 -18.39
CA THR A 323 -7.86 -17.61 -18.54
C THR A 323 -8.02 -16.19 -18.03
N PHE A 324 -8.65 -15.35 -18.85
CA PHE A 324 -8.91 -13.96 -18.53
C PHE A 324 -10.38 -13.62 -18.70
N ARG A 325 -10.94 -12.91 -17.72
CA ARG A 325 -12.29 -12.34 -17.80
C ARG A 325 -12.24 -10.88 -17.38
N SER A 326 -12.85 -10.03 -18.16
CA SER A 326 -13.08 -8.61 -17.82
C SER A 326 -14.56 -8.41 -17.48
N LEU A 327 -14.84 -7.69 -16.43
CA LEU A 327 -16.16 -7.21 -16.07
C LEU A 327 -16.05 -5.69 -15.84
N VAL A 328 -16.75 -4.92 -16.67
CA VAL A 328 -16.79 -3.46 -16.56
C VAL A 328 -18.08 -3.07 -15.86
N GLN A 329 -17.95 -2.54 -14.66
CA GLN A 329 -19.07 -2.06 -13.86
C GLN A 329 -18.59 -1.05 -12.82
N PRO A 330 -19.47 -0.20 -12.24
CA PRO A 330 -19.10 0.71 -11.14
C PRO A 330 -18.48 -0.06 -9.98
N VAL A 331 -17.33 0.43 -9.50
CA VAL A 331 -16.60 -0.09 -8.32
C VAL A 331 -16.36 1.01 -7.29
N ASN A 332 -17.31 1.95 -7.22
CA ASN A 332 -17.25 3.10 -6.33
C ASN A 332 -17.41 2.72 -4.86
N GLY A 333 -16.63 3.34 -4.00
CA GLY A 333 -16.61 3.07 -2.56
C GLY A 333 -15.39 2.27 -2.13
N GLY A 334 -15.34 1.89 -0.85
CA GLY A 334 -14.31 1.00 -0.31
C GLY A 334 -14.66 -0.47 -0.54
N THR A 335 -13.74 -1.35 -0.19
CA THR A 335 -13.90 -2.81 -0.34
C THR A 335 -15.24 -3.31 0.20
N ALA A 336 -15.60 -2.94 1.43
CA ALA A 336 -16.84 -3.42 2.05
C ALA A 336 -18.10 -3.09 1.24
N GLN A 337 -18.14 -1.90 0.62
CA GLN A 337 -19.30 -1.44 -0.14
C GLN A 337 -19.40 -2.14 -1.50
N VAL A 338 -18.28 -2.25 -2.22
CA VAL A 338 -18.23 -2.87 -3.55
C VAL A 338 -18.66 -4.33 -3.51
N PHE A 339 -18.24 -5.08 -2.50
CA PHE A 339 -18.57 -6.50 -2.38
C PHE A 339 -19.94 -6.80 -1.74
N GLN A 340 -20.75 -5.78 -1.43
CA GLN A 340 -22.17 -5.93 -1.13
C GLN A 340 -23.03 -6.02 -2.40
N ASP A 341 -22.49 -5.66 -3.56
CA ASP A 341 -23.17 -5.78 -4.83
C ASP A 341 -23.41 -7.26 -5.16
N LYS A 342 -24.69 -7.67 -5.19
CA LYS A 342 -25.07 -9.05 -5.43
C LYS A 342 -24.70 -9.54 -6.86
N PRO A 343 -24.91 -8.76 -7.94
CA PRO A 343 -24.43 -9.12 -9.28
C PRO A 343 -22.93 -9.39 -9.32
N LEU A 344 -22.11 -8.57 -8.67
CA LEU A 344 -20.67 -8.80 -8.59
C LEU A 344 -20.34 -10.09 -7.84
N ALA A 345 -20.99 -10.31 -6.70
CA ALA A 345 -20.80 -11.54 -5.91
C ALA A 345 -21.13 -12.79 -6.74
N ASP A 346 -22.26 -12.79 -7.44
CA ASP A 346 -22.68 -13.90 -8.30
C ASP A 346 -21.67 -14.12 -9.46
N ALA A 347 -21.19 -13.06 -10.10
CA ALA A 347 -20.17 -13.14 -11.15
C ALA A 347 -18.84 -13.71 -10.62
N ILE A 348 -18.42 -13.33 -9.41
CA ILE A 348 -17.23 -13.88 -8.75
C ILE A 348 -17.40 -15.38 -8.52
N PHE A 349 -18.52 -15.82 -7.93
CA PHE A 349 -18.73 -17.25 -7.66
C PHE A 349 -18.86 -18.06 -8.95
N GLN A 350 -19.44 -17.51 -10.02
CA GLN A 350 -19.46 -18.15 -11.35
C GLN A 350 -18.04 -18.30 -11.89
N TRP A 351 -17.21 -17.27 -11.82
CA TRP A 351 -15.80 -17.31 -12.21
C TRP A 351 -15.02 -18.40 -11.45
N LEU A 352 -15.18 -18.42 -10.13
CA LEU A 352 -14.50 -19.41 -9.29
C LEU A 352 -14.94 -20.84 -9.61
N LYS A 353 -16.22 -21.07 -9.92
CA LYS A 353 -16.71 -22.38 -10.34
C LYS A 353 -16.06 -22.88 -11.63
N GLU A 354 -15.72 -21.98 -12.53
CA GLU A 354 -15.11 -22.32 -13.83
C GLU A 354 -13.60 -22.52 -13.75
N THR A 355 -12.91 -21.87 -12.80
CA THR A 355 -11.44 -21.77 -12.77
C THR A 355 -10.79 -22.48 -11.60
N TYR A 356 -11.56 -22.87 -10.59
CA TYR A 356 -11.06 -23.55 -9.38
C TYR A 356 -10.88 -25.08 -9.53
#